data_593a63a94a4b62a7a52310bbf901b812
#
_entry.id   593a63a94a4b62a7a52310bbf901b812
#
_cell.length_a   1.000
_cell.length_b   1.000
_cell.length_c   1.000
_cell.angle_alpha   90.00
_cell.angle_beta   90.00
_cell.angle_gamma   90.00
#
_symmetry.space_group_name_H-M   'P 1'
#
loop_
_entity.id
_entity.type
_entity.pdbx_description
1 polymer ?
#
loop_
_entity_poly.entity_id
_entity_poly.type
_entity_poly.pdbx_seq_one_letter_code
_entity_poly.pdbx_strand_id
1 'polypeptide(L)'
;LGLKGQFIGTTLSGDLTRMQTELGSNYSYRESQELFTKFSSKERFINNHDRIKHTLENVGVQLDQIQKTTEEVVTTEPAKELIVNVDGGHINTNEEGKRSFEAMTSIVYRPEALVSNQNSTRNYITSKHCAASAKADNGEQIISNTIIAALKQGLSSKTKITALCDGAANCWSVVEALRPLSASVLCILDWFHVAMKIQNITLPEKFKDKLTRIKWHLWRGKTGNAIIRLNSLIEEVPKNYQDRLNKLRTYIENNADKIVNYRDRQKHKLVFTSNLTESTVESLINQRCKGQQHMRWSREGIEPILQLRAAITSNDWKYIWKTAVLNSVAAH
;
A
#
# COMPACT_ATOMS: atom_id res chain seq x y z
N LEU A 1 -30.66 5.11 24.23
CA LEU A 1 -30.83 6.47 23.71
C LEU A 1 -29.84 6.62 22.54
N GLY A 2 -30.34 6.37 21.31
CA GLY A 2 -29.54 6.52 20.12
C GLY A 2 -29.25 8.01 19.92
N LEU A 3 -28.00 8.42 20.00
CA LEU A 3 -27.55 9.70 19.49
C LEU A 3 -27.92 9.73 18.00
N LYS A 4 -28.93 10.53 17.66
CA LYS A 4 -29.32 10.73 16.27
C LYS A 4 -28.11 11.29 15.54
N GLY A 5 -27.63 10.51 14.56
CA GLY A 5 -26.41 10.84 13.86
C GLY A 5 -26.53 11.98 12.90
N GLN A 6 -26.50 13.19 13.40
CA GLN A 6 -26.10 14.35 12.59
C GLN A 6 -24.62 14.28 12.17
N PHE A 7 -24.03 13.15 12.48
CA PHE A 7 -22.65 12.88 12.55
C PHE A 7 -21.88 13.07 11.27
N ILE A 8 -22.45 12.79 10.12
CA ILE A 8 -21.75 12.77 8.84
C ILE A 8 -22.76 13.02 7.72
N GLY A 9 -23.71 13.93 7.95
CA GLY A 9 -24.77 14.22 6.98
C GLY A 9 -25.71 13.04 6.74
N THR A 10 -25.78 12.08 7.66
CA THR A 10 -26.66 10.91 7.58
C THR A 10 -27.76 11.00 8.63
N THR A 11 -28.94 10.54 8.26
CA THR A 11 -30.08 10.40 9.19
C THR A 11 -30.01 9.12 10.01
N LEU A 12 -28.90 8.35 9.92
CA LEU A 12 -28.68 7.07 10.57
C LEU A 12 -28.10 7.27 11.98
N SER A 13 -28.28 6.30 12.86
CA SER A 13 -27.54 6.25 14.12
C SER A 13 -26.05 6.09 13.87
N GLY A 14 -25.20 6.60 14.76
CA GLY A 14 -23.75 6.47 14.64
C GLY A 14 -23.29 5.01 14.47
N ASP A 15 -23.87 4.09 15.26
CA ASP A 15 -23.50 2.67 15.19
C ASP A 15 -23.87 2.05 13.84
N LEU A 16 -25.05 2.36 13.30
CA LEU A 16 -25.45 1.84 12.00
C LEU A 16 -24.57 2.41 10.88
N THR A 17 -24.24 3.71 10.93
CA THR A 17 -23.31 4.36 10.01
C THR A 17 -21.96 3.66 10.04
N ARG A 18 -21.42 3.37 11.24
CA ARG A 18 -20.17 2.63 11.41
C ARG A 18 -20.23 1.23 10.82
N MET A 19 -21.27 0.49 11.11
CA MET A 19 -21.46 -0.87 10.57
C MET A 19 -21.57 -0.89 9.06
N GLN A 20 -22.35 0.02 8.45
CA GLN A 20 -22.46 0.15 6.99
C GLN A 20 -21.09 0.48 6.36
N THR A 21 -20.34 1.37 6.98
CA THR A 21 -19.01 1.77 6.54
C THR A 21 -18.02 0.59 6.62
N GLU A 22 -17.95 -0.10 7.74
CA GLU A 22 -17.06 -1.25 7.95
C GLU A 22 -17.39 -2.40 6.99
N LEU A 23 -18.65 -2.77 6.85
CA LEU A 23 -19.06 -3.84 5.94
C LEU A 23 -18.82 -3.43 4.48
N GLY A 24 -19.21 -2.23 4.06
CA GLY A 24 -19.02 -1.75 2.69
C GLY A 24 -17.56 -1.61 2.29
N SER A 25 -16.65 -1.38 3.27
CA SER A 25 -15.22 -1.32 3.02
C SER A 25 -14.58 -2.71 2.83
N ASN A 26 -15.17 -3.76 3.39
CA ASN A 26 -14.62 -5.12 3.34
C ASN A 26 -15.28 -6.00 2.27
N TYR A 27 -16.56 -5.80 2.02
CA TYR A 27 -17.39 -6.59 1.11
C TYR A 27 -17.94 -5.73 -0.01
N SER A 28 -18.46 -6.35 -1.08
CA SER A 28 -19.25 -5.61 -2.06
C SER A 28 -20.49 -5.01 -1.40
N TYR A 29 -21.02 -3.92 -1.96
CA TYR A 29 -22.21 -3.29 -1.36
C TYR A 29 -23.42 -4.22 -1.33
N ARG A 30 -23.55 -5.11 -2.31
CA ARG A 30 -24.62 -6.12 -2.36
C ARG A 30 -24.42 -7.20 -1.30
N GLU A 31 -23.20 -7.72 -1.14
CA GLU A 31 -22.88 -8.67 -0.05
C GLU A 31 -23.10 -8.03 1.33
N SER A 32 -22.72 -6.76 1.49
CA SER A 32 -22.98 -6.01 2.72
C SER A 32 -24.49 -5.91 3.00
N GLN A 33 -25.30 -5.63 2.00
CA GLN A 33 -26.77 -5.66 2.11
C GLN A 33 -27.30 -7.04 2.51
N GLU A 34 -26.78 -8.11 1.91
CA GLU A 34 -27.18 -9.49 2.26
C GLU A 34 -26.81 -9.84 3.70
N LEU A 35 -25.63 -9.44 4.17
CA LEU A 35 -25.20 -9.62 5.56
C LEU A 35 -26.15 -8.90 6.52
N PHE A 36 -26.48 -7.64 6.24
CA PHE A 36 -27.49 -6.93 7.05
C PHE A 36 -28.84 -7.62 7.06
N THR A 37 -29.27 -8.14 5.92
CA THR A 37 -30.56 -8.86 5.82
C THR A 37 -30.57 -10.15 6.64
N LYS A 38 -29.42 -10.85 6.72
CA LYS A 38 -29.29 -12.09 7.51
C LYS A 38 -29.27 -11.85 9.02
N PHE A 39 -28.69 -10.74 9.46
CA PHE A 39 -28.51 -10.46 10.89
C PHE A 39 -29.49 -9.44 11.46
N SER A 40 -30.25 -8.74 10.63
CA SER A 40 -31.26 -7.78 11.07
C SER A 40 -32.66 -8.31 10.73
N SER A 41 -33.52 -8.42 11.73
CA SER A 41 -34.93 -8.81 11.53
C SER A 41 -35.79 -7.69 10.96
N LYS A 42 -35.27 -6.47 10.80
CA LYS A 42 -36.02 -5.28 10.40
C LYS A 42 -35.40 -4.51 9.25
N GLU A 43 -36.26 -4.19 8.30
CA GLU A 43 -36.21 -3.12 7.30
C GLU A 43 -35.10 -3.15 6.24
N ARG A 44 -35.48 -3.72 5.11
CA ARG A 44 -34.69 -3.83 3.88
C ARG A 44 -34.21 -2.49 3.31
N PHE A 45 -34.95 -1.39 3.54
CA PHE A 45 -34.70 -0.10 2.87
C PHE A 45 -33.53 0.70 3.46
N ILE A 46 -33.26 0.60 4.75
CA ILE A 46 -32.19 1.34 5.42
C ILE A 46 -30.80 0.80 5.05
N ASN A 47 -30.71 -0.48 4.71
CA ASN A 47 -29.48 -1.19 4.43
C ASN A 47 -29.36 -1.61 2.96
N ASN A 48 -30.00 -0.91 2.03
CA ASN A 48 -29.81 -1.21 0.62
C ASN A 48 -28.38 -0.84 0.15
N HIS A 49 -27.92 -1.49 -0.90
CA HIS A 49 -26.54 -1.36 -1.38
C HIS A 49 -26.16 0.07 -1.80
N ASP A 50 -27.09 0.85 -2.33
CA ASP A 50 -26.85 2.25 -2.72
C ASP A 50 -26.63 3.12 -1.47
N ARG A 51 -27.43 2.90 -0.42
CA ARG A 51 -27.29 3.63 0.83
C ARG A 51 -25.98 3.29 1.53
N ILE A 52 -25.61 2.02 1.57
CA ILE A 52 -24.32 1.58 2.10
C ILE A 52 -23.18 2.27 1.33
N LYS A 53 -23.29 2.32 -0.01
CA LYS A 53 -22.31 3.03 -0.85
C LYS A 53 -22.22 4.50 -0.48
N HIS A 54 -23.31 5.23 -0.46
CA HIS A 54 -23.31 6.66 -0.11
C HIS A 54 -22.81 6.93 1.30
N THR A 55 -23.20 6.10 2.27
CA THR A 55 -22.70 6.22 3.65
C THR A 55 -21.17 6.09 3.69
N LEU A 56 -20.63 5.07 3.02
CA LEU A 56 -19.19 4.84 2.97
C LEU A 56 -18.45 5.98 2.26
N GLU A 57 -18.94 6.42 1.10
CA GLU A 57 -18.34 7.52 0.34
C GLU A 57 -18.27 8.81 1.19
N ASN A 58 -19.37 9.17 1.85
CA ASN A 58 -19.41 10.34 2.74
C ASN A 58 -18.42 10.22 3.91
N VAL A 59 -18.38 9.07 4.56
CA VAL A 59 -17.46 8.83 5.68
C VAL A 59 -16.00 8.89 5.20
N GLY A 60 -15.69 8.28 4.06
CA GLY A 60 -14.33 8.27 3.52
C GLY A 60 -13.82 9.66 3.12
N VAL A 61 -14.69 10.51 2.55
CA VAL A 61 -14.34 11.91 2.23
C VAL A 61 -14.05 12.70 3.51
N GLN A 62 -14.88 12.54 4.54
CA GLN A 62 -14.68 13.23 5.82
C GLN A 62 -13.45 12.73 6.57
N LEU A 63 -13.15 11.45 6.46
CA LEU A 63 -11.93 10.86 7.02
C LEU A 63 -10.68 11.55 6.47
N ASP A 64 -10.62 11.76 5.15
CA ASP A 64 -9.51 12.48 4.50
C ASP A 64 -9.37 13.91 5.06
N GLN A 65 -10.48 14.61 5.25
CA GLN A 65 -10.49 15.95 5.83
C GLN A 65 -10.04 15.96 7.30
N ILE A 66 -10.55 15.02 8.11
CA ILE A 66 -10.17 14.90 9.53
C ILE A 66 -8.66 14.62 9.64
N GLN A 67 -8.12 13.71 8.85
CA GLN A 67 -6.70 13.39 8.88
C GLN A 67 -5.81 14.59 8.53
N LYS A 68 -6.27 15.48 7.65
CA LYS A 68 -5.54 16.70 7.25
C LYS A 68 -5.63 17.82 8.26
N THR A 69 -6.73 17.90 9.00
CA THR A 69 -7.01 19.01 9.95
C THR A 69 -6.61 18.69 11.39
N THR A 70 -6.38 17.42 11.72
CA THR A 70 -5.97 17.04 13.07
C THR A 70 -4.49 17.37 13.25
N GLU A 71 -4.19 18.51 13.84
CA GLU A 71 -2.84 18.95 14.23
C GLU A 71 -2.20 18.03 15.29
N GLU A 72 -3.00 17.34 16.06
CA GLU A 72 -2.54 16.29 16.99
C GLU A 72 -2.31 14.95 16.26
N VAL A 73 -1.25 14.87 15.51
CA VAL A 73 -0.61 13.57 15.32
C VAL A 73 -0.16 13.13 16.71
N VAL A 74 -0.86 12.14 17.28
CA VAL A 74 -0.46 11.54 18.57
C VAL A 74 1.02 11.19 18.44
N THR A 75 1.86 12.00 19.04
CA THR A 75 3.31 11.88 18.97
C THR A 75 3.69 10.64 19.78
N THR A 76 3.85 9.54 19.10
CA THR A 76 4.63 8.43 19.61
C THR A 76 6.07 8.90 19.80
N GLU A 77 6.80 8.28 20.74
CA GLU A 77 8.23 8.57 20.90
C GLU A 77 8.95 8.54 19.55
N PRO A 78 9.89 9.47 19.30
CA PRO A 78 10.63 9.54 18.05
C PRO A 78 11.27 8.19 17.71
N ALA A 79 11.03 7.71 16.50
CA ALA A 79 11.62 6.47 16.03
C ALA A 79 13.08 6.68 15.65
N LYS A 80 13.96 5.73 16.00
CA LYS A 80 15.35 5.71 15.53
C LYS A 80 15.41 5.37 14.05
N GLU A 81 14.59 4.41 13.63
CA GLU A 81 14.50 3.94 12.25
C GLU A 81 13.03 3.66 11.89
N LEU A 82 12.67 3.93 10.64
CA LEU A 82 11.42 3.53 10.02
C LEU A 82 11.69 2.76 8.74
N ILE A 83 10.87 1.74 8.52
CA ILE A 83 10.78 1.04 7.24
C ILE A 83 9.57 1.59 6.48
N VAL A 84 9.77 1.97 5.23
CA VAL A 84 8.73 2.49 4.34
C VAL A 84 8.68 1.64 3.08
N ASN A 85 7.58 0.95 2.86
CA ASN A 85 7.34 0.25 1.60
C ASN A 85 6.34 1.04 0.77
N VAL A 86 6.68 1.35 -0.46
CA VAL A 86 5.77 1.99 -1.42
C VAL A 86 5.61 1.10 -2.63
N ASP A 87 4.37 0.85 -3.01
CA ASP A 87 4.01 -0.02 -4.13
C ASP A 87 2.77 0.51 -4.85
N GLY A 88 2.63 0.16 -6.12
CA GLY A 88 1.49 0.51 -6.96
C GLY A 88 0.68 -0.72 -7.37
N GLY A 89 -0.63 -0.59 -7.34
CA GLY A 89 -1.54 -1.66 -7.78
C GLY A 89 -2.48 -1.20 -8.88
N HIS A 90 -2.53 -1.93 -10.01
CA HIS A 90 -3.51 -1.65 -11.07
C HIS A 90 -4.90 -2.12 -10.68
N ILE A 91 -5.90 -1.25 -10.85
CA ILE A 91 -7.31 -1.48 -10.56
C ILE A 91 -8.09 -1.32 -11.88
N ASN A 92 -8.96 -2.29 -12.19
CA ASN A 92 -9.81 -2.22 -13.37
C ASN A 92 -10.76 -1.02 -13.28
N THR A 93 -10.91 -0.28 -14.37
CA THR A 93 -11.74 0.92 -14.38
C THR A 93 -12.94 0.82 -15.32
N ASN A 94 -13.97 1.61 -14.99
CA ASN A 94 -15.10 1.92 -15.88
C ASN A 94 -14.92 3.28 -16.59
N GLU A 95 -13.79 3.96 -16.39
CA GLU A 95 -13.47 5.20 -17.10
C GLU A 95 -13.30 4.91 -18.60
N GLU A 96 -13.90 5.76 -19.43
CA GLU A 96 -13.88 5.60 -20.88
C GLU A 96 -12.46 5.61 -21.44
N GLY A 97 -12.17 4.73 -22.38
CA GLY A 97 -10.87 4.62 -23.04
C GLY A 97 -9.75 4.02 -22.19
N LYS A 98 -10.00 3.65 -20.93
CA LYS A 98 -9.01 3.06 -20.03
C LYS A 98 -9.38 1.65 -19.61
N ARG A 99 -8.38 0.78 -19.50
CA ARG A 99 -8.54 -0.58 -18.97
C ARG A 99 -8.35 -0.63 -17.46
N SER A 100 -7.42 0.14 -16.95
CA SER A 100 -7.06 0.19 -15.53
C SER A 100 -6.41 1.53 -15.19
N PHE A 101 -6.37 1.86 -13.91
CA PHE A 101 -5.53 2.90 -13.34
C PHE A 101 -4.71 2.35 -12.19
N GLU A 102 -3.66 3.06 -11.83
CA GLU A 102 -2.83 2.72 -10.69
C GLU A 102 -3.37 3.36 -9.40
N ALA A 103 -3.43 2.57 -8.34
CA ALA A 103 -3.58 3.05 -6.97
C ALA A 103 -2.26 2.80 -6.23
N MET A 104 -1.77 3.84 -5.54
CA MET A 104 -0.54 3.79 -4.77
C MET A 104 -0.84 3.40 -3.32
N THR A 105 0.08 2.65 -2.73
CA THR A 105 0.05 2.32 -1.30
C THR A 105 1.39 2.60 -0.65
N SER A 106 1.38 2.97 0.61
CA SER A 106 2.56 2.95 1.45
C SER A 106 2.28 2.30 2.80
N ILE A 107 3.28 1.62 3.34
CA ILE A 107 3.21 0.94 4.63
C ILE A 107 4.44 1.36 5.41
N VAL A 108 4.20 1.98 6.57
CA VAL A 108 5.24 2.51 7.45
C VAL A 108 5.20 1.76 8.77
N TYR A 109 6.34 1.27 9.21
CA TYR A 109 6.47 0.56 10.48
C TYR A 109 7.88 0.68 11.04
N ARG A 110 8.01 0.41 12.34
CA ARG A 110 9.31 0.35 13.03
C ARG A 110 9.93 -1.03 12.86
N PRO A 111 11.27 -1.17 12.74
CA PRO A 111 11.92 -2.48 12.67
C PRO A 111 11.53 -3.43 13.81
N GLU A 112 11.30 -2.90 15.02
CA GLU A 112 10.92 -3.66 16.21
C GLU A 112 9.51 -4.27 16.11
N ALA A 113 8.67 -3.73 15.24
CA ALA A 113 7.32 -4.28 14.96
C ALA A 113 7.37 -5.58 14.15
N LEU A 114 8.53 -5.95 13.61
CA LEU A 114 8.76 -7.19 12.90
C LEU A 114 8.94 -8.33 13.89
N VAL A 115 7.98 -9.24 13.93
CA VAL A 115 8.00 -10.41 14.83
C VAL A 115 8.05 -11.70 14.01
N SER A 116 8.99 -12.58 14.38
CA SER A 116 9.07 -13.93 13.82
C SER A 116 8.08 -14.83 14.58
N ASN A 117 7.23 -15.50 13.83
CA ASN A 117 6.35 -16.50 14.44
C ASN A 117 7.18 -17.75 14.80
N GLN A 118 7.22 -18.11 16.08
CA GLN A 118 7.97 -19.27 16.57
C GLN A 118 7.47 -20.59 15.97
N ASN A 119 6.21 -20.66 15.57
CA ASN A 119 5.55 -21.87 15.03
C ASN A 119 5.45 -21.87 13.49
N SER A 120 5.94 -20.86 12.79
CA SER A 120 5.94 -20.79 11.34
C SER A 120 7.13 -19.97 10.83
N THR A 121 7.55 -20.24 9.60
CA THR A 121 8.59 -19.44 8.92
C THR A 121 8.11 -18.04 8.49
N ARG A 122 6.89 -17.65 8.88
CA ARG A 122 6.29 -16.37 8.47
C ARG A 122 6.50 -15.32 9.57
N ASN A 123 7.09 -14.21 9.19
CA ASN A 123 7.14 -13.01 10.00
C ASN A 123 5.85 -12.19 9.79
N TYR A 124 5.46 -11.39 10.78
CA TYR A 124 4.34 -10.46 10.68
C TYR A 124 4.69 -9.12 11.33
N ILE A 125 3.96 -8.08 10.94
CA ILE A 125 4.14 -6.72 11.46
C ILE A 125 3.04 -6.46 12.50
N THR A 126 3.43 -6.22 13.74
CA THR A 126 2.51 -6.02 14.87
C THR A 126 1.90 -4.62 14.91
N SER A 127 2.65 -3.60 14.48
CA SER A 127 2.23 -2.21 14.43
C SER A 127 2.70 -1.56 13.15
N LYS A 128 1.79 -0.96 12.41
CA LYS A 128 2.06 -0.26 11.14
C LYS A 128 1.03 0.82 10.89
N HIS A 129 1.39 1.83 10.12
CA HIS A 129 0.44 2.76 9.54
C HIS A 129 0.51 2.68 8.01
N CYS A 130 -0.65 2.71 7.39
CA CYS A 130 -0.82 2.52 5.96
C CYS A 130 -1.40 3.78 5.33
N ALA A 131 -0.99 4.06 4.11
CA ALA A 131 -1.63 5.04 3.26
C ALA A 131 -1.98 4.41 1.92
N ALA A 132 -3.04 4.91 1.28
CA ALA A 132 -3.41 4.52 -0.06
C ALA A 132 -4.07 5.70 -0.77
N SER A 133 -3.92 5.80 -2.09
CA SER A 133 -4.64 6.76 -2.92
C SER A 133 -4.69 6.31 -4.37
N ALA A 134 -5.80 6.63 -5.03
CA ALA A 134 -5.99 6.46 -6.46
C ALA A 134 -6.19 7.80 -7.19
N LYS A 135 -6.00 8.94 -6.50
CA LYS A 135 -6.17 10.27 -7.11
C LYS A 135 -5.18 10.49 -8.24
N ALA A 136 -5.64 11.23 -9.27
CA ALA A 136 -4.81 11.66 -10.39
C ALA A 136 -4.26 13.09 -10.12
N ASP A 137 -3.47 13.22 -9.05
CA ASP A 137 -2.97 14.47 -8.49
C ASP A 137 -1.42 14.50 -8.42
N ASN A 138 -0.75 13.80 -9.34
CA ASN A 138 0.70 13.67 -9.38
C ASN A 138 1.31 13.11 -8.07
N GLY A 139 0.49 12.38 -7.29
CA GLY A 139 0.92 11.75 -6.04
C GLY A 139 0.82 12.62 -4.79
N GLU A 140 0.22 13.81 -4.86
CA GLU A 140 0.09 14.71 -3.70
C GLU A 140 -0.63 14.04 -2.54
N GLN A 141 -1.74 13.36 -2.80
CA GLN A 141 -2.52 12.68 -1.76
C GLN A 141 -1.74 11.55 -1.11
N ILE A 142 -1.10 10.67 -1.88
CA ILE A 142 -0.34 9.55 -1.31
C ILE A 142 0.88 10.03 -0.55
N ILE A 143 1.55 11.09 -1.00
CA ILE A 143 2.67 11.73 -0.31
C ILE A 143 2.18 12.26 1.05
N SER A 144 1.13 13.09 1.06
CA SER A 144 0.57 13.64 2.30
C SER A 144 0.19 12.55 3.30
N ASN A 145 -0.54 11.54 2.85
CA ASN A 145 -0.96 10.42 3.70
C ASN A 145 0.22 9.58 4.20
N THR A 146 1.27 9.42 3.40
CA THR A 146 2.50 8.71 3.80
C THR A 146 3.26 9.47 4.87
N ILE A 147 3.34 10.80 4.76
CA ILE A 147 3.94 11.66 5.79
C ILE A 147 3.17 11.52 7.10
N ILE A 148 1.84 11.58 7.06
CA ILE A 148 0.99 11.38 8.25
C ILE A 148 1.24 9.99 8.87
N ALA A 149 1.28 8.93 8.04
CA ALA A 149 1.57 7.57 8.51
C ALA A 149 2.96 7.49 9.17
N ALA A 150 3.96 8.15 8.61
CA ALA A 150 5.32 8.19 9.15
C ALA A 150 5.39 8.98 10.46
N LEU A 151 4.70 10.12 10.56
CA LEU A 151 4.59 10.90 11.80
C LEU A 151 3.95 10.09 12.92
N LYS A 152 2.87 9.36 12.63
CA LYS A 152 2.23 8.43 13.59
C LYS A 152 3.17 7.31 14.04
N GLN A 153 4.16 6.93 13.23
CA GLN A 153 5.20 5.98 13.60
C GLN A 153 6.42 6.64 14.28
N GLY A 154 6.38 7.95 14.50
CA GLY A 154 7.42 8.69 15.20
C GLY A 154 8.52 9.25 14.30
N LEU A 155 8.19 9.59 13.03
CA LEU A 155 9.10 10.31 12.14
C LEU A 155 9.56 11.61 12.78
N SER A 156 10.85 11.86 12.74
CA SER A 156 11.48 13.09 13.20
C SER A 156 12.75 13.39 12.39
N SER A 157 13.30 14.58 12.53
CA SER A 157 14.57 14.95 11.88
C SER A 157 15.78 14.08 12.29
N LYS A 158 15.63 13.23 13.32
CA LYS A 158 16.63 12.26 13.77
C LYS A 158 16.41 10.83 13.30
N THR A 159 15.26 10.58 12.66
CA THR A 159 14.84 9.25 12.21
C THR A 159 15.55 8.86 10.92
N LYS A 160 16.13 7.66 10.88
CA LYS A 160 16.62 7.06 9.64
C LYS A 160 15.49 6.31 8.93
N ILE A 161 15.41 6.41 7.61
CA ILE A 161 14.43 5.70 6.82
C ILE A 161 15.11 4.68 5.93
N THR A 162 14.63 3.44 5.97
CA THR A 162 14.93 2.41 4.97
C THR A 162 13.69 2.23 4.09
N ALA A 163 13.76 2.65 2.83
CA ALA A 163 12.64 2.61 1.90
C ALA A 163 12.82 1.51 0.86
N LEU A 164 11.73 0.74 0.63
CA LEU A 164 11.67 -0.30 -0.40
C LEU A 164 10.60 0.06 -1.43
N CYS A 165 10.98 0.04 -2.71
CA CYS A 165 10.08 0.27 -3.84
C CYS A 165 10.37 -0.71 -4.98
N ASP A 166 9.37 -0.87 -5.87
CA ASP A 166 9.45 -1.73 -7.07
C ASP A 166 10.33 -1.17 -8.20
N GLY A 167 10.79 0.08 -8.05
CA GLY A 167 11.62 0.81 -9.03
C GLY A 167 10.85 1.79 -9.89
N ALA A 168 9.54 1.96 -9.71
CA ALA A 168 8.76 2.96 -10.42
C ALA A 168 9.06 4.38 -9.91
N ALA A 169 9.08 5.36 -10.81
CA ALA A 169 9.42 6.73 -10.46
C ALA A 169 8.45 7.38 -9.47
N ASN A 170 7.15 7.09 -9.61
CA ASN A 170 6.11 7.55 -8.69
C ASN A 170 6.29 7.00 -7.26
N CYS A 171 6.74 5.75 -7.10
CA CYS A 171 7.07 5.20 -5.79
C CYS A 171 8.25 5.94 -5.16
N TRP A 172 9.29 6.24 -5.93
CA TRP A 172 10.43 7.02 -5.45
C TRP A 172 10.05 8.45 -5.09
N SER A 173 9.14 9.09 -5.82
CA SER A 173 8.66 10.44 -5.49
C SER A 173 8.03 10.51 -4.10
N VAL A 174 7.28 9.48 -3.69
CA VAL A 174 6.74 9.40 -2.32
C VAL A 174 7.85 9.30 -1.28
N VAL A 175 8.89 8.51 -1.55
CA VAL A 175 10.03 8.34 -0.64
C VAL A 175 10.85 9.63 -0.54
N GLU A 176 11.11 10.31 -1.66
CA GLU A 176 11.87 11.56 -1.68
C GLU A 176 11.20 12.68 -0.88
N ALA A 177 9.87 12.70 -0.80
CA ALA A 177 9.13 13.65 0.03
C ALA A 177 9.39 13.48 1.54
N LEU A 178 9.87 12.32 1.99
CA LEU A 178 10.24 12.07 3.39
C LEU A 178 11.67 12.54 3.72
N ARG A 179 12.50 12.79 2.71
CA ARG A 179 13.92 13.14 2.89
C ARG A 179 14.13 14.40 3.74
N PRO A 180 13.44 15.53 3.52
CA PRO A 180 13.64 16.73 4.34
C PRO A 180 13.14 16.59 5.78
N LEU A 181 12.34 15.56 6.07
CA LEU A 181 11.73 15.32 7.39
C LEU A 181 12.52 14.30 8.23
N SER A 182 13.60 13.74 7.71
CA SER A 182 14.35 12.63 8.31
C SER A 182 15.84 12.91 8.36
N ALA A 183 16.59 12.15 9.18
CA ALA A 183 18.05 12.24 9.25
C ALA A 183 18.72 11.70 7.98
N SER A 184 18.17 10.63 7.39
CA SER A 184 18.66 10.01 6.17
C SER A 184 17.65 9.06 5.59
N VAL A 185 17.71 8.87 4.27
CA VAL A 185 16.86 7.90 3.54
C VAL A 185 17.77 6.96 2.74
N LEU A 186 17.69 5.68 3.06
CA LEU A 186 18.30 4.60 2.30
C LEU A 186 17.25 4.01 1.36
N CYS A 187 17.37 4.26 0.06
CA CYS A 187 16.52 3.68 -0.97
C CYS A 187 17.02 2.28 -1.36
N ILE A 188 16.16 1.29 -1.35
CA ILE A 188 16.45 -0.08 -1.73
C ILE A 188 15.47 -0.53 -2.80
N LEU A 189 15.98 -0.95 -3.94
CA LEU A 189 15.18 -1.63 -4.94
C LEU A 189 14.73 -2.99 -4.36
N ASP A 190 13.42 -3.19 -4.26
CA ASP A 190 12.87 -4.35 -3.59
C ASP A 190 13.28 -5.65 -4.29
N TRP A 191 13.91 -6.55 -3.53
CA TRP A 191 14.37 -7.85 -4.05
C TRP A 191 13.24 -8.73 -4.56
N PHE A 192 12.04 -8.66 -3.98
CA PHE A 192 10.89 -9.41 -4.46
C PHE A 192 10.59 -9.06 -5.92
N HIS A 193 10.49 -7.77 -6.24
CA HIS A 193 10.22 -7.29 -7.60
C HIS A 193 11.38 -7.60 -8.57
N VAL A 194 12.64 -7.48 -8.13
CA VAL A 194 13.80 -7.87 -8.94
C VAL A 194 13.74 -9.37 -9.27
N ALA A 195 13.49 -10.22 -8.28
CA ALA A 195 13.42 -11.67 -8.45
C ALA A 195 12.24 -12.06 -9.37
N MET A 196 11.07 -11.46 -9.19
CA MET A 196 9.88 -11.66 -10.02
C MET A 196 10.12 -11.27 -11.48
N LYS A 197 10.73 -10.10 -11.73
CA LYS A 197 11.05 -9.66 -13.11
C LYS A 197 11.99 -10.66 -13.81
N ILE A 198 12.98 -11.17 -13.10
CA ILE A 198 13.89 -12.19 -13.65
C ILE A 198 13.16 -13.53 -13.88
N GLN A 199 12.36 -13.97 -12.93
CA GLN A 199 11.64 -15.25 -13.02
C GLN A 199 10.61 -15.27 -14.16
N ASN A 200 10.01 -14.12 -14.47
CA ASN A 200 9.04 -13.98 -15.55
C ASN A 200 9.68 -13.97 -16.96
N ILE A 201 11.01 -13.99 -17.07
CA ILE A 201 11.71 -14.10 -18.35
C ILE A 201 11.81 -15.55 -18.76
N THR A 202 11.02 -15.92 -19.75
CA THR A 202 11.11 -17.26 -20.35
C THR A 202 12.21 -17.28 -21.41
N LEU A 203 13.19 -18.15 -21.25
CA LEU A 203 14.28 -18.39 -22.20
C LEU A 203 14.42 -19.88 -22.50
N PRO A 204 15.01 -20.26 -23.68
CA PRO A 204 15.42 -21.63 -23.93
C PRO A 204 16.37 -22.15 -22.85
N GLU A 205 16.30 -23.45 -22.56
CA GLU A 205 17.02 -24.12 -21.45
C GLU A 205 18.50 -23.73 -21.38
N LYS A 206 19.17 -23.74 -22.51
CA LYS A 206 20.62 -23.44 -22.65
C LYS A 206 21.03 -22.06 -22.11
N PHE A 207 20.07 -21.12 -21.93
CA PHE A 207 20.32 -19.75 -21.44
C PHE A 207 19.90 -19.54 -19.99
N LYS A 208 19.14 -20.47 -19.39
CA LYS A 208 18.62 -20.29 -18.02
C LYS A 208 19.71 -20.14 -16.98
N ASP A 209 20.80 -20.90 -17.10
CA ASP A 209 21.95 -20.79 -16.18
C ASP A 209 22.60 -19.42 -16.25
N LYS A 210 22.69 -18.82 -17.44
CA LYS A 210 23.24 -17.45 -17.61
C LYS A 210 22.37 -16.44 -16.90
N LEU A 211 21.04 -16.53 -17.04
CA LEU A 211 20.08 -15.65 -16.36
C LEU A 211 20.17 -15.85 -14.82
N THR A 212 20.30 -17.08 -14.36
CA THR A 212 20.48 -17.40 -12.94
C THR A 212 21.77 -16.78 -12.38
N ARG A 213 22.88 -16.81 -13.13
CA ARG A 213 24.13 -16.14 -12.71
C ARG A 213 23.98 -14.63 -12.61
N ILE A 214 23.23 -13.99 -13.52
CA ILE A 214 22.89 -12.55 -13.45
C ILE A 214 22.13 -12.25 -12.15
N LYS A 215 21.10 -13.05 -11.82
CA LYS A 215 20.37 -12.94 -10.55
C LYS A 215 21.30 -12.98 -9.34
N TRP A 216 22.27 -13.89 -9.32
CA TRP A 216 23.22 -14.01 -8.21
C TRP A 216 24.23 -12.86 -8.12
N HIS A 217 24.56 -12.17 -9.22
CA HIS A 217 25.33 -10.94 -9.18
C HIS A 217 24.52 -9.83 -8.54
N LEU A 218 23.26 -9.65 -8.93
CA LEU A 218 22.36 -8.66 -8.32
C LEU A 218 22.16 -8.93 -6.83
N TRP A 219 21.95 -10.21 -6.44
CA TRP A 219 21.84 -10.62 -5.05
C TRP A 219 23.01 -10.18 -4.16
N ARG A 220 24.20 -10.13 -4.75
CA ARG A 220 25.43 -9.70 -4.06
C ARG A 220 25.73 -8.22 -4.24
N GLY A 221 24.83 -7.43 -4.81
CA GLY A 221 25.04 -6.01 -5.09
C GLY A 221 26.08 -5.73 -6.19
N LYS A 222 26.44 -6.73 -7.00
CA LYS A 222 27.42 -6.59 -8.09
C LYS A 222 26.74 -6.16 -9.39
N THR A 223 26.09 -4.98 -9.38
CA THR A 223 25.25 -4.48 -10.46
C THR A 223 26.01 -4.36 -11.77
N GLY A 224 27.22 -3.82 -11.80
CA GLY A 224 28.05 -3.72 -13.00
C GLY A 224 28.32 -5.08 -13.65
N ASN A 225 28.67 -6.11 -12.84
CA ASN A 225 28.88 -7.46 -13.35
C ASN A 225 27.58 -8.08 -13.90
N ALA A 226 26.44 -7.78 -13.29
CA ALA A 226 25.14 -8.24 -13.76
C ALA A 226 24.81 -7.61 -15.14
N ILE A 227 25.04 -6.33 -15.32
CA ILE A 227 24.80 -5.60 -16.59
C ILE A 227 25.72 -6.15 -17.70
N ILE A 228 27.02 -6.33 -17.44
CA ILE A 228 27.96 -6.89 -18.43
C ILE A 228 27.50 -8.26 -18.90
N ARG A 229 27.13 -9.15 -17.96
CA ARG A 229 26.62 -10.48 -18.32
C ARG A 229 25.28 -10.46 -19.04
N LEU A 230 24.42 -9.51 -18.69
CA LEU A 230 23.13 -9.32 -19.33
C LEU A 230 23.31 -8.84 -20.79
N ASN A 231 24.25 -7.94 -21.06
CA ASN A 231 24.59 -7.52 -22.41
C ASN A 231 25.08 -8.69 -23.27
N SER A 232 26.04 -9.50 -22.76
CA SER A 232 26.47 -10.70 -23.46
C SER A 232 25.33 -11.69 -23.72
N LEU A 233 24.41 -11.84 -22.78
CA LEU A 233 23.24 -12.72 -22.97
C LEU A 233 22.29 -12.19 -24.04
N ILE A 234 22.07 -10.88 -24.12
CA ILE A 234 21.23 -10.24 -25.14
C ILE A 234 21.77 -10.50 -26.54
N GLU A 235 23.10 -10.46 -26.72
CA GLU A 235 23.76 -10.71 -28.02
C GLU A 235 23.64 -12.20 -28.46
N GLU A 236 23.62 -13.10 -27.50
CA GLU A 236 23.59 -14.54 -27.77
C GLU A 236 22.17 -15.11 -28.01
N VAL A 237 21.14 -14.46 -27.48
CA VAL A 237 19.76 -14.98 -27.61
C VAL A 237 19.14 -14.58 -28.96
N PRO A 238 18.20 -15.40 -29.49
CA PRO A 238 17.42 -15.03 -30.67
C PRO A 238 16.64 -13.71 -30.45
N LYS A 239 16.42 -12.96 -31.53
CA LYS A 239 15.78 -11.63 -31.51
C LYS A 239 14.45 -11.55 -30.74
N ASN A 240 13.64 -12.60 -30.80
CA ASN A 240 12.36 -12.68 -30.12
C ASN A 240 12.45 -12.67 -28.56
N TYR A 241 13.64 -12.94 -28.00
CA TYR A 241 13.87 -12.87 -26.54
C TYR A 241 14.55 -11.58 -26.09
N GLN A 242 15.18 -10.83 -27.02
CA GLN A 242 16.00 -9.67 -26.70
C GLN A 242 15.20 -8.53 -26.05
N ASP A 243 13.95 -8.28 -26.47
CA ASP A 243 13.13 -7.19 -25.93
C ASP A 243 12.92 -7.31 -24.41
N ARG A 244 12.63 -8.53 -23.91
CA ARG A 244 12.44 -8.77 -22.48
C ARG A 244 13.73 -8.56 -21.68
N LEU A 245 14.86 -8.98 -22.21
CA LEU A 245 16.16 -8.80 -21.58
C LEU A 245 16.59 -7.33 -21.60
N ASN A 246 16.32 -6.60 -22.69
CA ASN A 246 16.56 -5.17 -22.77
C ASN A 246 15.72 -4.40 -21.74
N LYS A 247 14.44 -4.74 -21.57
CA LYS A 247 13.59 -4.17 -20.54
C LYS A 247 14.15 -4.44 -19.12
N LEU A 248 14.65 -5.64 -18.88
CA LEU A 248 15.31 -5.97 -17.60
C LEU A 248 16.58 -5.14 -17.43
N ARG A 249 17.41 -4.98 -18.48
CA ARG A 249 18.62 -4.15 -18.43
C ARG A 249 18.29 -2.71 -18.05
N THR A 250 17.38 -2.08 -18.78
CA THR A 250 16.95 -0.70 -18.51
C THR A 250 16.43 -0.54 -17.08
N TYR A 251 15.66 -1.51 -16.61
CA TYR A 251 15.15 -1.51 -15.22
C TYR A 251 16.30 -1.55 -14.21
N ILE A 252 17.31 -2.39 -14.42
CA ILE A 252 18.47 -2.49 -13.52
C ILE A 252 19.32 -1.22 -13.60
N GLU A 253 19.55 -0.68 -14.79
CA GLU A 253 20.34 0.54 -15.00
C GLU A 253 19.70 1.75 -14.32
N ASN A 254 18.38 1.94 -14.49
CA ASN A 254 17.62 3.03 -13.87
C ASN A 254 17.57 2.99 -12.35
N ASN A 255 17.85 1.83 -11.75
CA ASN A 255 17.80 1.63 -10.30
C ASN A 255 19.14 1.15 -9.73
N ALA A 256 20.23 1.32 -10.47
CA ALA A 256 21.54 0.75 -10.12
C ALA A 256 22.07 1.22 -8.76
N ASP A 257 21.81 2.47 -8.40
CA ASP A 257 22.17 3.13 -7.15
C ASP A 257 21.35 2.64 -5.94
N LYS A 258 20.22 1.95 -6.19
CA LYS A 258 19.30 1.41 -5.15
C LYS A 258 19.44 -0.10 -4.99
N ILE A 259 20.29 -0.75 -5.79
CA ILE A 259 20.61 -2.16 -5.67
C ILE A 259 21.70 -2.32 -4.61
N VAL A 260 21.37 -2.96 -3.51
CA VAL A 260 22.26 -3.20 -2.37
C VAL A 260 22.77 -4.65 -2.36
N ASN A 261 23.70 -4.95 -1.46
CA ASN A 261 24.10 -6.33 -1.19
C ASN A 261 22.99 -7.02 -0.35
N TYR A 262 22.00 -7.62 -1.02
CA TYR A 262 20.88 -8.29 -0.38
C TYR A 262 21.32 -9.48 0.47
N ARG A 263 22.36 -10.22 0.04
CA ARG A 263 22.95 -11.33 0.82
C ARG A 263 23.48 -10.85 2.17
N ASP A 264 24.10 -9.70 2.17
CA ASP A 264 24.67 -9.12 3.39
C ASP A 264 23.55 -8.63 4.31
N ARG A 265 22.56 -7.94 3.77
CA ARG A 265 21.36 -7.55 4.52
C ARG A 265 20.65 -8.74 5.13
N GLN A 266 20.48 -9.84 4.38
CA GLN A 266 19.89 -11.07 4.88
C GLN A 266 20.69 -11.65 6.07
N LYS A 267 22.02 -11.69 5.99
CA LYS A 267 22.87 -12.17 7.08
C LYS A 267 22.71 -11.34 8.36
N HIS A 268 22.54 -10.03 8.22
CA HIS A 268 22.36 -9.10 9.34
C HIS A 268 20.89 -8.92 9.74
N LYS A 269 19.97 -9.70 9.17
CA LYS A 269 18.52 -9.64 9.43
C LYS A 269 17.91 -8.26 9.14
N LEU A 270 18.50 -7.50 8.23
CA LEU A 270 18.00 -6.21 7.77
C LEU A 270 16.95 -6.38 6.67
N VAL A 271 15.99 -5.48 6.62
CA VAL A 271 14.91 -5.52 5.62
C VAL A 271 15.46 -5.24 4.21
N PHE A 272 15.08 -6.04 3.22
CA PHE A 272 15.48 -5.92 1.81
C PHE A 272 14.41 -6.38 0.82
N THR A 273 13.24 -6.78 1.31
CA THR A 273 12.13 -7.29 0.51
C THR A 273 10.79 -6.93 1.13
N SER A 274 9.80 -6.66 0.28
CA SER A 274 8.42 -6.34 0.65
C SER A 274 7.55 -7.58 0.94
N ASN A 275 8.07 -8.79 0.87
CA ASN A 275 7.29 -10.02 1.08
C ASN A 275 6.41 -9.99 2.34
N LEU A 276 6.84 -9.27 3.38
CA LEU A 276 6.09 -9.12 4.63
C LEU A 276 4.90 -8.16 4.53
N THR A 277 4.94 -7.24 3.60
CA THR A 277 3.91 -6.23 3.38
C THR A 277 2.93 -6.62 2.27
N GLU A 278 3.25 -7.64 1.46
CA GLU A 278 2.38 -8.16 0.40
C GLU A 278 0.97 -8.47 0.91
N SER A 279 0.86 -9.14 2.06
CA SER A 279 -0.44 -9.43 2.67
C SER A 279 -1.20 -8.17 3.09
N THR A 280 -0.49 -7.09 3.38
CA THR A 280 -1.09 -5.79 3.71
C THR A 280 -1.57 -5.09 2.45
N VAL A 281 -0.79 -5.09 1.36
CA VAL A 281 -1.20 -4.57 0.04
C VAL A 281 -2.39 -5.37 -0.48
N GLU A 282 -2.35 -6.71 -0.37
CA GLU A 282 -3.48 -7.59 -0.69
C GLU A 282 -4.74 -7.18 0.09
N SER A 283 -4.62 -6.98 1.39
CA SER A 283 -5.71 -6.51 2.25
C SER A 283 -6.18 -5.10 1.85
N LEU A 284 -5.30 -4.14 1.60
CA LEU A 284 -5.66 -2.76 1.29
C LEU A 284 -6.42 -2.62 -0.03
N ILE A 285 -5.93 -3.27 -1.09
CA ILE A 285 -6.44 -3.08 -2.45
C ILE A 285 -7.15 -4.32 -2.96
N ASN A 286 -6.45 -5.48 -3.02
CA ASN A 286 -6.87 -6.58 -3.88
C ASN A 286 -8.17 -7.23 -3.41
N GLN A 287 -8.31 -7.49 -2.11
CA GLN A 287 -9.50 -8.14 -1.55
C GLN A 287 -10.79 -7.40 -1.88
N ARG A 288 -10.79 -6.06 -1.76
CA ARG A 288 -11.98 -5.25 -1.97
C ARG A 288 -12.13 -4.77 -3.41
N CYS A 289 -11.02 -4.45 -4.06
CA CYS A 289 -11.03 -3.69 -5.31
C CYS A 289 -10.76 -4.56 -6.55
N LYS A 290 -10.12 -5.72 -6.38
CA LYS A 290 -9.82 -6.68 -7.47
C LYS A 290 -10.56 -8.01 -7.31
N GLY A 291 -11.47 -8.13 -6.33
CA GLY A 291 -12.11 -9.36 -5.93
C GLY A 291 -12.90 -10.08 -7.04
N GLN A 292 -13.53 -11.20 -6.69
CA GLN A 292 -14.11 -12.23 -7.56
C GLN A 292 -15.21 -11.75 -8.53
N GLN A 293 -15.71 -10.52 -8.40
CA GLN A 293 -16.88 -10.01 -9.14
C GLN A 293 -16.52 -9.12 -10.34
N HIS A 294 -15.29 -9.19 -10.88
CA HIS A 294 -14.85 -8.34 -12.00
C HIS A 294 -15.14 -6.85 -11.79
N MET A 295 -14.96 -6.38 -10.56
CA MET A 295 -15.27 -5.00 -10.18
C MET A 295 -14.48 -4.00 -11.02
N ARG A 296 -15.18 -2.93 -11.42
CA ARG A 296 -14.59 -1.78 -12.10
C ARG A 296 -14.91 -0.53 -11.32
N TRP A 297 -13.95 0.37 -11.25
CA TRP A 297 -14.02 1.55 -10.40
C TRP A 297 -13.74 2.82 -11.18
N SER A 298 -14.36 3.92 -10.77
CA SER A 298 -13.81 5.25 -11.01
C SER A 298 -12.81 5.60 -9.91
N ARG A 299 -11.88 6.51 -10.19
CA ARG A 299 -10.94 7.00 -9.16
C ARG A 299 -11.67 7.64 -7.99
N GLU A 300 -12.69 8.44 -8.28
CA GLU A 300 -13.52 9.09 -7.27
C GLU A 300 -14.27 8.08 -6.38
N GLY A 301 -14.82 7.03 -6.97
CA GLY A 301 -15.57 6.02 -6.22
C GLY A 301 -14.72 5.10 -5.35
N ILE A 302 -13.44 4.89 -5.71
CA ILE A 302 -12.55 4.02 -4.93
C ILE A 302 -11.79 4.78 -3.85
N GLU A 303 -11.50 6.05 -4.04
CA GLU A 303 -10.68 6.84 -3.10
C GLU A 303 -11.20 6.78 -1.66
N PRO A 304 -12.50 7.02 -1.38
CA PRO A 304 -13.05 6.90 -0.03
C PRO A 304 -12.85 5.51 0.59
N ILE A 305 -12.94 4.46 -0.24
CA ILE A 305 -12.71 3.08 0.22
C ILE A 305 -11.26 2.88 0.63
N LEU A 306 -10.31 3.38 -0.17
CA LEU A 306 -8.88 3.26 0.12
C LEU A 306 -8.51 3.99 1.42
N GLN A 307 -9.06 5.19 1.65
CA GLN A 307 -8.84 5.94 2.90
C GLN A 307 -9.35 5.15 4.11
N LEU A 308 -10.54 4.60 4.03
CA LEU A 308 -11.12 3.76 5.08
C LEU A 308 -10.30 2.50 5.34
N ARG A 309 -9.93 1.78 4.28
CA ARG A 309 -9.14 0.55 4.42
C ARG A 309 -7.75 0.84 5.00
N ALA A 310 -7.14 1.96 4.64
CA ALA A 310 -5.88 2.41 5.25
C ALA A 310 -6.06 2.63 6.77
N ALA A 311 -7.11 3.32 7.20
CA ALA A 311 -7.40 3.55 8.61
C ALA A 311 -7.70 2.24 9.37
N ILE A 312 -8.48 1.33 8.79
CA ILE A 312 -8.79 0.02 9.38
C ILE A 312 -7.51 -0.83 9.50
N THR A 313 -6.70 -0.90 8.46
CA THR A 313 -5.47 -1.70 8.42
C THR A 313 -4.38 -1.14 9.34
N SER A 314 -4.38 0.16 9.58
CA SER A 314 -3.54 0.86 10.56
C SER A 314 -4.01 0.68 12.01
N ASN A 315 -5.18 0.08 12.22
CA ASN A 315 -5.87 0.00 13.52
C ASN A 315 -6.26 1.38 14.10
N ASP A 316 -6.33 2.41 13.27
CA ASP A 316 -6.70 3.78 13.64
C ASP A 316 -8.21 4.00 13.66
N TRP A 317 -8.97 3.18 12.94
CA TRP A 317 -10.39 3.38 12.68
C TRP A 317 -11.24 3.60 13.93
N LYS A 318 -11.02 2.80 14.97
CA LYS A 318 -11.79 2.92 16.22
C LYS A 318 -11.54 4.26 16.92
N TYR A 319 -10.30 4.72 16.91
CA TYR A 319 -9.92 6.00 17.51
C TYR A 319 -10.50 7.16 16.71
N ILE A 320 -10.32 7.16 15.40
CA ILE A 320 -10.85 8.19 14.50
C ILE A 320 -12.37 8.28 14.64
N TRP A 321 -13.07 7.13 14.66
CA TRP A 321 -14.51 7.09 14.85
C TRP A 321 -14.92 7.73 16.18
N LYS A 322 -14.26 7.36 17.27
CA LYS A 322 -14.52 7.90 18.61
C LYS A 322 -14.30 9.42 18.65
N THR A 323 -13.23 9.92 18.06
CA THR A 323 -12.91 11.35 18.02
C THR A 323 -13.93 12.11 17.18
N ALA A 324 -14.29 11.59 16.03
CA ALA A 324 -15.34 12.14 15.20
C ALA A 324 -16.66 12.19 15.97
N VAL A 325 -17.05 11.16 16.74
CA VAL A 325 -18.22 11.13 17.61
C VAL A 325 -18.15 12.21 18.69
N LEU A 326 -17.06 12.39 19.36
CA LEU A 326 -16.92 13.38 20.42
C LEU A 326 -17.00 14.81 19.90
N ASN A 327 -16.35 15.09 18.75
CA ASN A 327 -16.33 16.43 18.17
C ASN A 327 -17.72 16.92 17.73
N SER A 328 -18.59 16.03 17.29
CA SER A 328 -19.95 16.44 16.93
C SER A 328 -20.86 16.67 18.14
N VAL A 329 -20.62 15.95 19.24
CA VAL A 329 -21.33 16.20 20.50
C VAL A 329 -20.93 17.55 21.08
N ALA A 330 -19.67 17.95 20.92
CA ALA A 330 -19.16 19.24 21.41
C ALA A 330 -19.62 20.45 20.55
N ALA A 331 -20.03 20.22 19.30
CA ALA A 331 -20.51 21.26 18.38
C ALA A 331 -22.01 21.58 18.53
N HIS A 332 -22.71 20.91 19.41
CA HIS A 332 -24.12 21.10 19.81
C HIS A 332 -24.22 21.42 21.29
#